data_5123d036104dfdd801632e00661fbf0a
#
_entry.id   5123d036104dfdd801632e00661fbf0a
#
_cell.length_a   1.000
_cell.length_b   1.000
_cell.length_c   1.000
_cell.angle_alpha   90.00
_cell.angle_beta   90.00
_cell.angle_gamma   90.00
#
_symmetry.space_group_name_H-M   'P 1'
#
loop_
_entity.id
_entity.type
_entity.pdbx_description
1 polymer ?
#
loop_
_entity_poly.entity_id
_entity_poly.type
_entity_poly.pdbx_seq_one_letter_code
_entity_poly.pdbx_strand_id
1 'polypeptide(L)'
;MKFKNKNHQAIFNSESQKLNRNDNVKMSVLYLLTADVRLWNAAKPHIRKGYIDLDNISVKKGNLKSYTLLCVAKDICDGTH
;
A
#
# COMPACT_ATOMS: atom_id res chain seq x y z
N MET A 1 -5.69 13.08 5.59
CA MET A 1 -5.75 11.96 4.65
C MET A 1 -7.18 11.47 4.52
N LYS A 2 -7.66 11.30 3.31
CA LYS A 2 -9.06 10.97 3.05
C LYS A 2 -9.19 9.49 2.72
N PHE A 3 -9.99 8.75 3.49
CA PHE A 3 -10.14 7.30 3.31
C PHE A 3 -11.38 6.97 2.49
N LYS A 4 -11.28 5.88 1.74
CA LYS A 4 -12.36 5.39 0.90
C LYS A 4 -13.57 4.94 1.72
N ASN A 5 -13.32 4.28 2.86
CA ASN A 5 -14.37 3.81 3.78
C ASN A 5 -13.74 3.47 5.14
N LYS A 6 -14.58 3.02 6.08
CA LYS A 6 -14.12 2.68 7.43
C LYS A 6 -13.13 1.51 7.42
N ASN A 7 -13.30 0.54 6.54
CA ASN A 7 -12.37 -0.58 6.43
C ASN A 7 -10.99 -0.10 5.98
N HIS A 8 -10.95 0.79 4.99
CA HIS A 8 -9.70 1.37 4.52
C HIS A 8 -8.98 2.07 5.67
N GLN A 9 -9.73 2.89 6.42
CA GLN A 9 -9.15 3.62 7.56
C GLN A 9 -8.65 2.67 8.64
N ALA A 10 -9.42 1.64 8.99
CA ALA A 10 -9.05 0.69 10.03
C ALA A 10 -7.78 -0.08 9.65
N ILE A 11 -7.71 -0.57 8.42
CA ILE A 11 -6.54 -1.30 7.92
C ILE A 11 -5.32 -0.38 7.92
N PHE A 12 -5.48 0.83 7.39
CA PHE A 12 -4.38 1.79 7.34
C PHE A 12 -3.86 2.11 8.74
N ASN A 13 -4.76 2.41 9.67
CA ASN A 13 -4.36 2.74 11.04
C ASN A 13 -3.64 1.58 11.73
N SER A 14 -4.14 0.36 11.54
CA SER A 14 -3.52 -0.83 12.12
C SER A 14 -2.12 -1.06 11.56
N GLU A 15 -1.98 -1.01 10.24
CA GLU A 15 -0.71 -1.30 9.58
C GLU A 15 0.30 -0.17 9.71
N SER A 16 -0.16 1.09 9.80
CA SER A 16 0.74 2.23 9.96
C SER A 16 1.52 2.19 11.26
N GLN A 17 1.01 1.48 12.27
CA GLN A 17 1.71 1.31 13.53
C GLN A 17 2.95 0.43 13.39
N LYS A 18 2.97 -0.43 12.39
CA LYS A 18 4.10 -1.34 12.11
C LYS A 18 5.21 -0.66 11.33
N LEU A 19 4.90 0.47 10.71
CA LEU A 19 5.84 1.24 9.90
C LEU A 19 6.25 2.51 10.64
N ASN A 20 7.32 3.14 10.18
CA ASN A 20 7.74 4.42 10.72
C ASN A 20 6.80 5.52 10.22
N ARG A 21 5.98 6.07 11.12
CA ARG A 21 5.02 7.13 10.79
C ARG A 21 5.66 8.40 10.26
N ASN A 22 6.94 8.61 10.54
CA ASN A 22 7.67 9.77 10.05
C ASN A 22 8.12 9.59 8.60
N ASP A 23 7.98 8.38 8.06
CA ASP A 23 8.32 8.10 6.67
C ASP A 23 7.10 8.34 5.79
N ASN A 24 7.01 9.54 5.21
CA ASN A 24 5.88 9.94 4.38
C ASN A 24 5.73 9.07 3.15
N VAL A 25 6.83 8.56 2.60
CA VAL A 25 6.80 7.68 1.44
C VAL A 25 6.09 6.38 1.78
N LYS A 26 6.50 5.74 2.88
CA LYS A 26 5.87 4.49 3.31
C LYS A 26 4.40 4.69 3.65
N MET A 27 4.06 5.81 4.29
CA MET A 27 2.67 6.12 4.60
C MET A 27 1.83 6.29 3.33
N SER A 28 2.37 6.99 2.32
CA SER A 28 1.67 7.16 1.04
C SER A 28 1.49 5.84 0.31
N VAL A 29 2.52 5.00 0.28
CA VAL A 29 2.45 3.68 -0.33
C VAL A 29 1.42 2.82 0.40
N LEU A 30 1.45 2.81 1.72
CA LEU A 30 0.48 2.03 2.51
C LEU A 30 -0.95 2.49 2.26
N TYR A 31 -1.18 3.80 2.14
CA TYR A 31 -2.49 4.36 1.83
C TYR A 31 -3.01 3.78 0.50
N LEU A 32 -2.17 3.76 -0.53
CA LEU A 32 -2.55 3.22 -1.84
C LEU A 32 -2.82 1.72 -1.77
N LEU A 33 -1.98 0.98 -1.07
CA LEU A 33 -2.13 -0.48 -0.97
C LEU A 33 -3.41 -0.86 -0.23
N THR A 34 -3.80 -0.09 0.78
CA THR A 34 -5.00 -0.38 1.56
C THR A 34 -6.28 0.19 0.93
N ALA A 35 -6.16 1.02 -0.11
CA ALA A 35 -7.31 1.64 -0.77
C ALA A 35 -8.16 0.66 -1.58
N ASP A 36 -7.58 -0.47 -1.97
CA ASP A 36 -8.26 -1.51 -2.75
C ASP A 36 -8.11 -2.84 -2.05
N VAL A 37 -9.24 -3.53 -1.81
CA VAL A 37 -9.25 -4.80 -1.08
C VAL A 37 -8.42 -5.86 -1.79
N ARG A 38 -8.51 -5.93 -3.11
CA ARG A 38 -7.78 -6.94 -3.89
C ARG A 38 -6.28 -6.68 -3.83
N LEU A 39 -5.89 -5.42 -3.96
CA LEU A 39 -4.49 -5.04 -3.84
C LEU A 39 -3.97 -5.29 -2.43
N TRP A 40 -4.77 -4.96 -1.41
CA TRP A 40 -4.39 -5.19 -0.03
C TRP A 40 -4.19 -6.69 0.25
N ASN A 41 -5.08 -7.53 -0.25
CA ASN A 41 -4.94 -8.98 -0.08
C ASN A 41 -3.66 -9.52 -0.72
N ALA A 42 -3.25 -8.93 -1.84
CA ALA A 42 -2.00 -9.30 -2.51
C ALA A 42 -0.77 -8.76 -1.78
N ALA A 43 -0.90 -7.58 -1.17
CA ALA A 43 0.22 -6.88 -0.52
C ALA A 43 0.45 -7.34 0.92
N LYS A 44 -0.61 -7.75 1.60
CA LYS A 44 -0.58 -8.07 3.03
C LYS A 44 0.58 -8.99 3.45
N PRO A 45 0.83 -10.13 2.76
CA PRO A 45 1.93 -11.02 3.14
C PRO A 45 3.32 -10.43 2.86
N HIS A 46 3.40 -9.34 2.13
CA HIS A 46 4.67 -8.70 1.76
C HIS A 46 4.99 -7.48 2.62
N ILE A 47 4.14 -7.18 3.60
CA ILE A 47 4.39 -6.08 4.53
C ILE A 47 5.05 -6.65 5.78
N ARG A 48 6.26 -6.18 6.04
CA ARG A 48 7.03 -6.57 7.22
C ARG A 48 7.27 -5.35 8.09
N LYS A 49 7.71 -5.56 9.31
CA LYS A 49 7.96 -4.48 10.25
C LYS A 49 8.99 -3.49 9.66
N GLY A 50 8.53 -2.29 9.37
CA GLY A 50 9.38 -1.23 8.81
C GLY A 50 9.70 -1.36 7.34
N TYR A 51 9.09 -2.33 6.61
CA TYR A 51 9.45 -2.59 5.23
C TYR A 51 8.24 -3.08 4.42
N ILE A 52 8.11 -2.56 3.21
CA ILE A 52 7.08 -3.01 2.26
C ILE A 52 7.79 -3.54 1.01
N ASP A 53 7.60 -4.83 0.74
CA ASP A 53 8.25 -5.52 -0.38
C ASP A 53 7.37 -5.39 -1.63
N LEU A 54 7.42 -4.24 -2.28
CA LEU A 54 6.60 -3.94 -3.46
C LEU A 54 6.94 -4.82 -4.66
N ASP A 55 8.21 -5.18 -4.81
CA ASP A 55 8.67 -5.91 -5.99
C ASP A 55 8.07 -7.31 -6.08
N ASN A 56 7.71 -7.89 -4.95
CA ASN A 56 7.12 -9.23 -4.90
C ASN A 56 5.59 -9.21 -4.83
N ILE A 57 4.97 -8.03 -4.77
CA ILE A 57 3.53 -7.91 -4.82
C ILE A 57 3.07 -8.09 -6.27
N SER A 58 2.13 -9.01 -6.47
CA SER A 58 1.62 -9.31 -7.80
C SER A 58 0.09 -9.29 -7.78
N VAL A 59 -0.51 -8.60 -8.74
CA VAL A 59 -1.96 -8.57 -8.93
C VAL A 59 -2.30 -8.99 -10.36
N LYS A 60 -3.49 -9.56 -10.53
CA LYS A 60 -3.94 -9.99 -11.86
C LYS A 60 -4.14 -8.78 -12.78
N LYS A 61 -3.66 -8.88 -14.01
CA LYS A 61 -3.78 -7.79 -15.00
C LYS A 61 -5.23 -7.42 -15.29
N GLY A 62 -6.16 -8.35 -15.10
CA GLY A 62 -7.58 -8.08 -15.27
C GLY A 62 -8.16 -7.09 -14.27
N ASN A 63 -7.48 -6.85 -13.17
CA ASN A 63 -7.88 -5.87 -12.15
C ASN A 63 -7.10 -4.56 -12.36
N LEU A 64 -7.53 -3.78 -13.36
CA LEU A 64 -6.84 -2.55 -13.75
C LEU A 64 -6.66 -1.59 -12.58
N LYS A 65 -7.67 -1.45 -11.74
CA LYS A 65 -7.60 -0.55 -10.59
C LYS A 65 -6.49 -0.96 -9.62
N SER A 66 -6.46 -2.23 -9.24
CA SER A 66 -5.43 -2.75 -8.34
C SER A 66 -4.04 -2.62 -8.96
N TYR A 67 -3.92 -2.97 -10.24
CA TYR A 67 -2.66 -2.86 -10.96
C TYR A 67 -2.17 -1.41 -11.03
N THR A 68 -3.07 -0.48 -11.35
CA THR A 68 -2.73 0.95 -11.43
C THR A 68 -2.25 1.47 -10.09
N LEU A 69 -2.96 1.14 -9.00
CA LEU A 69 -2.54 1.56 -7.65
C LEU A 69 -1.16 1.01 -7.29
N LEU A 70 -0.90 -0.23 -7.64
CA LEU A 70 0.41 -0.84 -7.39
C LEU A 70 1.51 -0.11 -8.17
N CYS A 71 1.27 0.23 -9.43
CA CYS A 71 2.23 0.97 -10.24
C CYS A 71 2.51 2.36 -9.65
N VAL A 72 1.47 3.05 -9.20
CA VAL A 72 1.62 4.36 -8.55
C VAL A 72 2.43 4.22 -7.27
N ALA A 73 2.15 3.20 -6.47
CA ALA A 73 2.90 2.95 -5.24
C ALA A 73 4.38 2.71 -5.53
N LYS A 74 4.69 1.93 -6.55
CA LYS A 74 6.07 1.69 -6.96
C LYS A 74 6.75 2.97 -7.42
N ASP A 75 6.04 3.80 -8.19
CA ASP A 75 6.58 5.08 -8.67
C ASP A 75 6.88 6.02 -7.51
N ILE A 76 6.02 6.08 -6.52
CA ILE A 76 6.26 6.90 -5.32
C ILE A 76 7.52 6.42 -4.61
N CYS A 77 7.69 5.13 -4.47
CA CYS A 77 8.84 4.55 -3.81
C CYS A 77 10.14 4.83 -4.58
N ASP A 78 10.10 4.68 -5.91
CA ASP A 78 11.28 4.89 -6.76
C ASP A 78 11.59 6.37 -6.96
N GLY A 79 10.57 7.22 -6.93
CA GLY A 79 10.72 8.65 -7.19
C GLY A 79 11.29 9.47 -6.05
N THR A 80 11.64 8.85 -4.94
CA THR A 80 12.12 9.55 -3.74
C THR A 80 13.63 9.43 -3.53
N HIS A 81 14.34 9.36 -4.59
CA HIS A 81 15.81 9.33 -4.53
C HIS A 81 16.38 10.62 -4.03
#